data_39c10f8d4491f4473ab364d623fbd1c4
#
_entry.id   39c10f8d4491f4473ab364d623fbd1c4
#
_cell.length_a   1.000
_cell.length_b   1.000
_cell.length_c   1.000
_cell.angle_alpha   90.00
_cell.angle_beta   90.00
_cell.angle_gamma   90.00
#
_symmetry.space_group_name_H-M   'P 1'
#
loop_
_entity.id
_entity.type
_entity.pdbx_description
1 polymer ?
#
loop_
_entity_poly.entity_id
_entity_poly.type
_entity_poly.pdbx_seq_one_letter_code
_entity_poly.pdbx_strand_id
1 'polypeptide(L)'
;MPLKDQLTDDMKAALRAGDKPRLGVIRLVNAAIKQREVDERAVLDDVQVLAVLEKMLKQRRDSVAQFEQAGREDLAAIERFEIAVIEAYLTAKLDAGELDALIAAAIADSGAASARDMGKVMALVKERAAGRADMGAASRLIKDRLAALG
;
A
#
# COMPACT_ATOMS: atom_id res chain seq x y z
N MET A 1 -6.59 7.97 -6.27
CA MET A 1 -6.00 8.85 -5.23
C MET A 1 -4.74 8.21 -4.68
N PRO A 2 -3.62 8.91 -4.66
CA PRO A 2 -2.39 8.38 -4.05
C PRO A 2 -2.60 8.02 -2.57
N LEU A 3 -1.89 6.98 -2.11
CA LEU A 3 -2.00 6.52 -0.72
C LEU A 3 -1.67 7.61 0.30
N LYS A 4 -0.69 8.46 0.01
CA LYS A 4 -0.35 9.59 0.88
C LYS A 4 -1.52 10.54 1.07
N ASP A 5 -2.26 10.81 0.00
CA ASP A 5 -3.44 11.68 0.05
C ASP A 5 -4.58 11.02 0.81
N GLN A 6 -4.79 9.70 0.62
CA GLN A 6 -5.77 8.93 1.40
C GLN A 6 -5.44 8.97 2.89
N LEU A 7 -4.18 8.78 3.25
CA LEU A 7 -3.74 8.85 4.65
C LEU A 7 -3.98 10.24 5.24
N THR A 8 -3.71 11.30 4.47
CA THR A 8 -3.95 12.68 4.91
C THR A 8 -5.44 12.93 5.12
N ASP A 9 -6.28 12.49 4.19
CA ASP A 9 -7.73 12.65 4.28
C ASP A 9 -8.30 11.85 5.45
N ASP A 10 -7.82 10.63 5.66
CA ASP A 10 -8.24 9.78 6.77
C ASP A 10 -7.81 10.34 8.12
N MET A 11 -6.64 10.97 8.17
CA MET A 11 -6.18 11.69 9.36
C MET A 11 -7.13 12.81 9.72
N LYS A 12 -7.52 13.63 8.73
CA LYS A 12 -8.46 14.73 8.93
C LYS A 12 -9.84 14.21 9.35
N ALA A 13 -10.30 13.11 8.75
CA ALA A 13 -11.56 12.47 9.10
C ALA A 13 -11.56 11.95 10.54
N ALA A 14 -10.48 11.29 10.96
CA ALA A 14 -10.34 10.80 12.33
C ALA A 14 -10.30 11.96 13.34
N LEU A 15 -9.63 13.06 12.99
CA LEU A 15 -9.59 14.26 13.82
C LEU A 15 -11.00 14.86 14.00
N ARG A 16 -11.75 15.00 12.92
CA ARG A 16 -13.13 15.52 12.97
C ARG A 16 -14.06 14.62 13.76
N ALA A 17 -13.87 13.29 13.65
CA ALA A 17 -14.70 12.31 14.37
C ALA A 17 -14.31 12.17 15.85
N GLY A 18 -13.18 12.74 16.26
CA GLY A 18 -12.67 12.57 17.62
C GLY A 18 -12.14 11.14 17.88
N ASP A 19 -11.80 10.41 16.82
CA ASP A 19 -11.25 9.04 16.92
C ASP A 19 -9.75 9.10 17.21
N LYS A 20 -9.42 9.32 18.48
CA LYS A 20 -8.04 9.49 18.93
C LYS A 20 -7.15 8.27 18.66
N PRO A 21 -7.58 7.02 18.92
CA PRO A 21 -6.75 5.85 18.64
C PRO A 21 -6.37 5.74 17.17
N ARG A 22 -7.34 5.89 16.27
CA ARG A 22 -7.12 5.82 14.83
C ARG A 22 -6.23 6.97 14.35
N LEU A 23 -6.49 8.18 14.83
CA LEU A 23 -5.69 9.36 14.52
C LEU A 23 -4.22 9.15 14.89
N GLY A 24 -3.97 8.57 16.07
CA GLY A 24 -2.62 8.27 16.53
C GLY A 24 -1.87 7.33 15.60
N VAL A 25 -2.53 6.28 15.12
CA VAL A 25 -1.93 5.32 14.19
C VAL A 25 -1.60 5.97 12.86
N ILE A 26 -2.53 6.73 12.29
CA ILE A 26 -2.33 7.41 11.00
C ILE A 26 -1.18 8.43 11.10
N ARG A 27 -1.09 9.14 12.22
CA ARG A 27 0.03 10.06 12.46
C ARG A 27 1.38 9.35 12.49
N LEU A 28 1.43 8.16 13.10
CA LEU A 28 2.66 7.35 13.11
C LEU A 28 3.05 6.91 11.69
N VAL A 29 2.07 6.52 10.88
CA VAL A 29 2.30 6.16 9.48
C VAL A 29 2.84 7.36 8.69
N ASN A 30 2.20 8.52 8.82
CA ASN A 30 2.62 9.73 8.14
C ASN A 30 4.03 10.18 8.57
N ALA A 31 4.35 10.03 9.85
CA ALA A 31 5.69 10.33 10.37
C ALA A 31 6.75 9.40 9.77
N ALA A 32 6.45 8.12 9.64
CA ALA A 32 7.36 7.14 9.04
C ALA A 32 7.61 7.43 7.56
N ILE A 33 6.57 7.80 6.82
CA ILE A 33 6.68 8.20 5.42
C ILE A 33 7.55 9.46 5.30
N LYS A 34 7.25 10.46 6.12
CA LYS A 34 7.99 11.73 6.12
C LYS A 34 9.48 11.53 6.43
N GLN A 35 9.77 10.68 7.42
CA GLN A 35 11.15 10.37 7.79
C GLN A 35 11.91 9.74 6.63
N ARG A 36 11.29 8.79 5.93
CA ARG A 36 11.91 8.17 4.77
C ARG A 36 12.12 9.16 3.63
N GLU A 37 11.16 10.05 3.39
CA GLU A 37 11.29 11.10 2.38
C GLU A 37 12.45 12.04 2.68
N VAL A 38 12.63 12.40 3.94
CA VAL A 38 13.75 13.25 4.39
C VAL A 38 15.09 12.51 4.21
N ASP A 39 15.17 11.26 4.64
CA ASP A 39 16.38 10.46 4.58
C ASP A 39 16.83 10.20 3.14
N GLU A 40 15.89 9.91 2.26
CA GLU A 40 16.15 9.61 0.85
C GLU A 40 16.13 10.85 -0.05
N ARG A 41 15.71 11.99 0.48
CA ARG A 41 15.54 13.24 -0.27
C ARG A 41 14.67 13.05 -1.52
N ALA A 42 13.57 12.32 -1.35
CA ALA A 42 12.66 11.96 -2.42
C ALA A 42 11.21 11.97 -1.94
N VAL A 43 10.28 12.09 -2.88
CA VAL A 43 8.86 11.93 -2.62
C VAL A 43 8.50 10.47 -2.89
N LEU A 44 7.88 9.80 -1.92
CA LEU A 44 7.52 8.40 -2.04
C LEU A 44 6.27 8.23 -2.92
N ASP A 45 6.33 7.26 -3.82
CA ASP A 45 5.17 6.79 -4.57
C ASP A 45 4.39 5.73 -3.77
N ASP A 46 3.28 5.24 -4.35
CA ASP A 46 2.43 4.26 -3.66
C ASP A 46 3.16 2.95 -3.34
N VAL A 47 4.04 2.49 -4.22
CA VAL A 47 4.83 1.27 -3.99
C VAL A 47 5.74 1.43 -2.78
N GLN A 48 6.39 2.58 -2.68
CA GLN A 48 7.28 2.89 -1.56
C GLN A 48 6.49 3.11 -0.26
N VAL A 49 5.32 3.74 -0.33
CA VAL A 49 4.42 3.89 0.83
C VAL A 49 3.96 2.52 1.32
N LEU A 50 3.58 1.60 0.43
CA LEU A 50 3.22 0.23 0.80
C LEU A 50 4.37 -0.49 1.50
N ALA A 51 5.60 -0.29 1.04
CA ALA A 51 6.79 -0.86 1.68
C ALA A 51 6.97 -0.33 3.12
N VAL A 52 6.71 0.95 3.35
CA VAL A 52 6.72 1.53 4.71
C VAL A 52 5.67 0.87 5.59
N LEU A 53 4.46 0.70 5.07
CA LEU A 53 3.36 0.05 5.80
C LEU A 53 3.69 -1.40 6.14
N GLU A 54 4.27 -2.15 5.21
CA GLU A 54 4.67 -3.55 5.45
C GLU A 54 5.73 -3.66 6.53
N LYS A 55 6.71 -2.77 6.53
CA LYS A 55 7.74 -2.72 7.56
C LYS A 55 7.13 -2.43 8.93
N MET A 56 6.21 -1.48 8.99
CA MET A 56 5.49 -1.16 10.24
C MET A 56 4.68 -2.34 10.75
N LEU A 57 4.02 -3.09 9.86
CA LEU A 57 3.29 -4.31 10.22
C LEU A 57 4.20 -5.35 10.83
N LYS A 58 5.33 -5.61 10.19
CA LYS A 58 6.31 -6.59 10.68
C LYS A 58 6.79 -6.24 12.08
N GLN A 59 7.14 -4.99 12.30
CA GLN A 59 7.57 -4.50 13.62
C GLN A 59 6.50 -4.72 14.68
N ARG A 60 5.24 -4.44 14.34
CA ARG A 60 4.14 -4.59 15.29
C ARG A 60 3.79 -6.04 15.56
N ARG A 61 3.87 -6.92 14.57
CA ARG A 61 3.70 -8.38 14.79
C ARG A 61 4.76 -8.93 15.71
N ASP A 62 6.00 -8.50 15.56
CA ASP A 62 7.08 -8.89 16.47
C ASP A 62 6.80 -8.39 17.88
N SER A 63 6.30 -7.16 18.03
CA SER A 63 5.93 -6.60 19.33
C SER A 63 4.77 -7.38 19.98
N VAL A 64 3.76 -7.75 19.21
CA VAL A 64 2.65 -8.57 19.70
C VAL A 64 3.18 -9.89 20.28
N ALA A 65 4.05 -10.58 19.55
CA ALA A 65 4.62 -11.84 20.00
C ALA A 65 5.40 -11.67 21.32
N GLN A 66 6.18 -10.61 21.45
CA GLN A 66 6.93 -10.31 22.67
C GLN A 66 6.01 -9.99 23.84
N PHE A 67 4.98 -9.18 23.64
CA PHE A 67 4.03 -8.83 24.69
C PHE A 67 3.20 -10.05 25.15
N GLU A 68 2.81 -10.92 24.22
CA GLU A 68 2.11 -12.16 24.56
C GLU A 68 2.99 -13.07 25.42
N GLN A 69 4.26 -13.23 25.07
CA GLN A 69 5.21 -14.01 25.85
C GLN A 69 5.43 -13.43 27.25
N ALA A 70 5.38 -12.10 27.37
CA ALA A 70 5.54 -11.41 28.65
C ALA A 70 4.25 -11.36 29.48
N GLY A 71 3.14 -11.91 28.97
CA GLY A 71 1.84 -11.86 29.65
C GLY A 71 1.21 -10.46 29.64
N ARG A 72 1.64 -9.57 28.76
CA ARG A 72 1.16 -8.19 28.67
C ARG A 72 0.12 -8.08 27.56
N GLU A 73 -1.04 -8.69 27.79
CA GLU A 73 -2.16 -8.65 26.80
C GLU A 73 -2.67 -7.22 26.56
N ASP A 74 -2.58 -6.35 27.57
CA ASP A 74 -2.93 -4.94 27.46
C ASP A 74 -2.12 -4.24 26.37
N LEU A 75 -0.81 -4.47 26.32
CA LEU A 75 0.08 -3.90 25.30
C LEU A 75 -0.07 -4.60 23.96
N ALA A 76 -0.27 -5.90 23.95
CA ALA A 76 -0.52 -6.67 22.73
C ALA A 76 -1.78 -6.20 22.01
N ALA A 77 -2.84 -5.87 22.76
CA ALA A 77 -4.10 -5.37 22.21
C ALA A 77 -3.92 -4.04 21.48
N ILE A 78 -3.10 -3.14 22.00
CA ILE A 78 -2.78 -1.85 21.36
C ILE A 78 -2.08 -2.09 20.02
N GLU A 79 -1.09 -2.98 20.00
CA GLU A 79 -0.37 -3.32 18.77
C GLU A 79 -1.29 -3.97 17.74
N ARG A 80 -2.19 -4.87 18.15
CA ARG A 80 -3.17 -5.49 17.24
C ARG A 80 -4.12 -4.47 16.63
N PHE A 81 -4.52 -3.47 17.41
CA PHE A 81 -5.34 -2.38 16.87
C PHE A 81 -4.59 -1.61 15.77
N GLU A 82 -3.33 -1.27 16.03
CA GLU A 82 -2.49 -0.58 15.04
C GLU A 82 -2.31 -1.42 13.77
N ILE A 83 -2.09 -2.74 13.93
CA ILE A 83 -2.00 -3.68 12.82
C ILE A 83 -3.27 -3.63 11.97
N ALA A 84 -4.45 -3.67 12.59
CA ALA A 84 -5.72 -3.66 11.87
C ALA A 84 -5.89 -2.38 11.04
N VAL A 85 -5.52 -1.22 11.58
CA VAL A 85 -5.58 0.06 10.87
C VAL A 85 -4.63 0.05 9.66
N ILE A 86 -3.40 -0.41 9.85
CA ILE A 86 -2.37 -0.45 8.79
C ILE A 86 -2.74 -1.46 7.70
N GLU A 87 -3.18 -2.67 8.08
CA GLU A 87 -3.57 -3.71 7.13
C GLU A 87 -4.69 -3.27 6.20
N ALA A 88 -5.60 -2.43 6.67
CA ALA A 88 -6.70 -1.93 5.84
C ALA A 88 -6.19 -1.20 4.59
N TYR A 89 -5.05 -0.52 4.68
CA TYR A 89 -4.43 0.14 3.53
C TYR A 89 -3.76 -0.83 2.57
N LEU A 90 -3.21 -1.94 3.10
CA LEU A 90 -2.54 -2.95 2.29
C LEU A 90 -3.53 -3.86 1.56
N THR A 91 -4.70 -4.10 2.14
CA THR A 91 -5.72 -5.00 1.60
C THR A 91 -6.80 -4.26 0.82
N ALA A 92 -6.87 -2.94 0.89
CA ALA A 92 -7.84 -2.16 0.15
C ALA A 92 -7.65 -2.36 -1.36
N LYS A 93 -8.73 -2.77 -2.04
CA LYS A 93 -8.68 -2.99 -3.48
C LYS A 93 -8.51 -1.67 -4.23
N LEU A 94 -7.73 -1.72 -5.29
CA LEU A 94 -7.60 -0.62 -6.23
C LEU A 94 -8.91 -0.42 -6.97
N ASP A 95 -9.34 0.83 -7.18
CA ASP A 95 -10.46 1.11 -8.08
C ASP A 95 -10.02 0.97 -9.55
N ALA A 96 -10.97 1.04 -10.47
CA ALA A 96 -10.70 0.87 -11.90
C ALA A 96 -9.70 1.90 -12.43
N GLY A 97 -9.80 3.15 -11.99
CA GLY A 97 -8.87 4.21 -12.41
C GLY A 97 -7.47 4.01 -11.88
N GLU A 98 -7.34 3.62 -10.61
CA GLU A 98 -6.05 3.34 -9.98
C GLU A 98 -5.37 2.14 -10.64
N LEU A 99 -6.12 1.07 -10.91
CA LEU A 99 -5.60 -0.11 -11.59
C LEU A 99 -5.15 0.22 -13.01
N ASP A 100 -5.94 0.99 -13.74
CA ASP A 100 -5.61 1.41 -15.10
C ASP A 100 -4.32 2.24 -15.15
N ALA A 101 -4.16 3.18 -14.23
CA ALA A 101 -2.95 4.01 -14.12
C ALA A 101 -1.73 3.15 -13.76
N LEU A 102 -1.89 2.18 -12.86
CA LEU A 102 -0.82 1.27 -12.47
C LEU A 102 -0.36 0.41 -13.66
N ILE A 103 -1.30 -0.10 -14.44
CA ILE A 103 -1.02 -0.88 -15.65
C ILE A 103 -0.29 -0.03 -16.70
N ALA A 104 -0.76 1.18 -16.94
CA ALA A 104 -0.12 2.09 -17.89
C ALA A 104 1.33 2.38 -17.50
N ALA A 105 1.58 2.66 -16.22
CA ALA A 105 2.93 2.89 -15.70
C ALA A 105 3.81 1.63 -15.84
N ALA A 106 3.26 0.45 -15.55
CA ALA A 106 3.99 -0.81 -15.68
C ALA A 106 4.39 -1.10 -17.13
N ILE A 107 3.51 -0.83 -18.08
CA ILE A 107 3.81 -0.98 -19.50
C ILE A 107 4.94 -0.03 -19.91
N ALA A 108 4.87 1.22 -19.51
CA ALA A 108 5.90 2.22 -19.80
C ALA A 108 7.26 1.83 -19.18
N ASP A 109 7.25 1.44 -17.91
CA ASP A 109 8.48 1.12 -17.17
C ASP A 109 9.14 -0.17 -17.64
N SER A 110 8.35 -1.15 -18.11
CA SER A 110 8.87 -2.41 -18.62
C SER A 110 9.40 -2.32 -20.04
N GLY A 111 9.09 -1.25 -20.76
CA GLY A 111 9.43 -1.13 -22.18
C GLY A 111 8.61 -2.03 -23.09
N ALA A 112 7.46 -2.53 -22.62
CA ALA A 112 6.60 -3.42 -23.40
C ALA A 112 6.06 -2.74 -24.66
N ALA A 113 6.11 -3.47 -25.79
CA ALA A 113 5.69 -2.95 -27.07
C ALA A 113 4.60 -3.79 -27.75
N SER A 114 4.36 -5.02 -27.27
CA SER A 114 3.40 -5.94 -27.89
C SER A 114 2.90 -6.98 -26.88
N ALA A 115 1.95 -7.81 -27.32
CA ALA A 115 1.41 -8.91 -26.51
C ALA A 115 2.48 -9.93 -26.06
N ARG A 116 3.63 -9.98 -26.73
CA ARG A 116 4.75 -10.85 -26.34
C ARG A 116 5.34 -10.47 -24.97
N ASP A 117 5.15 -9.24 -24.55
CA ASP A 117 5.69 -8.71 -23.30
C ASP A 117 4.72 -8.86 -22.12
N MET A 118 3.59 -9.55 -22.33
CA MET A 118 2.55 -9.68 -21.31
C MET A 118 3.06 -10.27 -20.00
N GLY A 119 3.91 -11.31 -20.05
CA GLY A 119 4.49 -11.91 -18.85
C GLY A 119 5.30 -10.92 -18.02
N LYS A 120 6.08 -10.08 -18.68
CA LYS A 120 6.88 -9.03 -18.05
C LYS A 120 5.99 -7.99 -17.35
N VAL A 121 4.95 -7.52 -18.03
CA VAL A 121 4.00 -6.55 -17.49
C VAL A 121 3.22 -7.16 -16.35
N MET A 122 2.75 -8.41 -16.48
CA MET A 122 2.01 -9.12 -15.43
C MET A 122 2.81 -9.24 -14.15
N ALA A 123 4.09 -9.61 -14.25
CA ALA A 123 4.97 -9.71 -13.08
C ALA A 123 5.10 -8.37 -12.36
N LEU A 124 5.27 -7.29 -13.11
CA LEU A 124 5.43 -5.95 -12.57
C LEU A 124 4.13 -5.45 -11.92
N VAL A 125 2.98 -5.68 -12.56
CA VAL A 125 1.67 -5.32 -12.04
C VAL A 125 1.36 -6.09 -10.76
N LYS A 126 1.64 -7.39 -10.73
CA LYS A 126 1.44 -8.23 -9.55
C LYS A 126 2.23 -7.71 -8.35
N GLU A 127 3.49 -7.37 -8.57
CA GLU A 127 4.36 -6.79 -7.54
C GLU A 127 3.81 -5.46 -7.03
N ARG A 128 3.47 -4.54 -7.93
CA ARG A 128 3.01 -3.19 -7.58
C ARG A 128 1.62 -3.17 -6.97
N ALA A 129 0.73 -4.04 -7.43
CA ALA A 129 -0.63 -4.14 -6.87
C ALA A 129 -0.63 -4.78 -5.48
N ALA A 130 0.36 -5.61 -5.16
CA ALA A 130 0.55 -6.23 -3.84
C ALA A 130 -0.72 -6.88 -3.28
N GLY A 131 -1.47 -7.61 -4.10
CA GLY A 131 -2.71 -8.28 -3.73
C GLY A 131 -3.95 -7.38 -3.69
N ARG A 132 -3.82 -6.11 -4.05
CA ARG A 132 -4.92 -5.14 -4.04
C ARG A 132 -5.76 -5.14 -5.32
N ALA A 133 -5.43 -5.97 -6.28
CA ALA A 133 -6.13 -6.06 -7.54
C ALA A 133 -6.53 -7.50 -7.85
N ASP A 134 -7.68 -7.65 -8.54
CA ASP A 134 -8.05 -8.92 -9.15
C ASP A 134 -7.14 -9.13 -10.38
N MET A 135 -6.27 -10.13 -10.31
CA MET A 135 -5.31 -10.39 -11.38
C MET A 135 -5.98 -10.89 -12.67
N GLY A 136 -7.16 -11.47 -12.58
CA GLY A 136 -7.95 -11.81 -13.77
C GLY A 136 -8.41 -10.57 -14.54
N ALA A 137 -8.91 -9.58 -13.83
CA ALA A 137 -9.30 -8.29 -14.42
C ALA A 137 -8.07 -7.54 -14.95
N ALA A 138 -6.98 -7.53 -14.17
CA ALA A 138 -5.73 -6.90 -14.59
C ALA A 138 -5.17 -7.52 -15.87
N SER A 139 -5.20 -8.84 -15.98
CA SER A 139 -4.75 -9.57 -17.15
C SER A 139 -5.49 -9.15 -18.42
N ARG A 140 -6.80 -9.00 -18.34
CA ARG A 140 -7.62 -8.56 -19.47
C ARG A 140 -7.27 -7.13 -19.90
N LEU A 141 -7.11 -6.22 -18.94
CA LEU A 141 -6.74 -4.83 -19.21
C LEU A 141 -5.34 -4.72 -19.84
N ILE A 142 -4.39 -5.50 -19.33
CA ILE A 142 -3.03 -5.55 -19.88
C ILE A 142 -3.06 -6.06 -21.33
N LYS A 143 -3.78 -7.14 -21.57
CA LYS A 143 -3.92 -7.73 -22.91
C LYS A 143 -4.48 -6.70 -23.89
N ASP A 144 -5.55 -6.00 -23.51
CA ASP A 144 -6.19 -5.00 -24.36
C ASP A 144 -5.25 -3.83 -24.68
N ARG A 145 -4.51 -3.35 -23.68
CA ARG A 145 -3.55 -2.25 -23.87
C ARG A 145 -2.38 -2.66 -24.77
N LEU A 146 -1.84 -3.87 -24.56
CA LEU A 146 -0.73 -4.36 -25.38
C LEU A 146 -1.17 -4.61 -26.84
N ALA A 147 -2.38 -5.10 -27.04
CA ALA A 147 -2.96 -5.27 -28.37
C ALA A 147 -3.10 -3.94 -29.12
N ALA A 148 -3.40 -2.86 -28.39
CA ALA A 148 -3.50 -1.51 -28.98
C ALA A 148 -2.14 -0.93 -29.36
N LEU A 149 -1.05 -1.41 -28.82
CA LEU A 149 0.32 -0.96 -29.14
C LEU A 149 0.88 -1.63 -30.39
N GLY A 150 0.49 -2.83 -30.63
CA GLY A 150 1.02 -3.63 -31.71
C GLY A 150 0.22 -4.85 -32.02
#